data_bb377a1074829153f00f16d5a619e52f
#
_entry.id   bb377a1074829153f00f16d5a619e52f
#
_cell.length_a   1.000
_cell.length_b   1.000
_cell.length_c   1.000
_cell.angle_alpha   90.00
_cell.angle_beta   90.00
_cell.angle_gamma   90.00
#
_symmetry.space_group_name_H-M   'P 1'
#
loop_
_entity.id
_entity.type
_entity.pdbx_description
1 polymer ?
#
loop_
_entity_poly.entity_id
_entity_poly.type
_entity_poly.pdbx_seq_one_letter_code
_entity_poly.pdbx_strand_id
1 'polypeptide(L)'
;DGDRKHIFYENQDKNFIGYMEDIKNQKIPSVSLFISGRPLIINKEINLSDSFVQLWLPGSAIEGVTDVIFTNKNNEVNHDFKGKLSYSWPQYSYQTKLNFSDQNYDPLFPYGYGLSYSDNLYTDIIIVNEDVPQKDEITLFVGSAYPSYKEIISYFDSQKQEQIYEGISADIYKNEKAGIRISKFDFKKQDDAKRINFGTNDIYKFWEISSGSSEDLSYMINGYLELIMKVSSSSDQKIELSMQCYKNQNQINLTESKKCYKSFDLSKLLNDQPNNWKKIIMPLSCLDNRDFKLSTITSRAKLATRGDWVIDIHSIKYKNNQAPKACKLYSEHYE
;
A
#
# COMPACT_ATOMS: atom_id res chain seq x y z
N ASP A 1 -8.23 -9.85 13.03
CA ASP A 1 -7.37 -10.40 11.97
C ASP A 1 -7.75 -9.99 10.53
N GLY A 2 -8.99 -9.55 10.27
CA GLY A 2 -9.50 -9.38 8.91
C GLY A 2 -8.88 -8.23 8.10
N ASP A 3 -8.36 -7.20 8.73
CA ASP A 3 -8.02 -5.94 8.05
C ASP A 3 -6.52 -5.66 7.93
N ARG A 4 -5.64 -6.57 8.32
CA ARG A 4 -4.20 -6.40 8.09
C ARG A 4 -3.91 -6.51 6.60
N LYS A 5 -3.72 -5.36 5.95
CA LYS A 5 -3.37 -5.26 4.53
C LYS A 5 -1.93 -5.67 4.21
N HIS A 6 -1.09 -5.82 5.23
CA HIS A 6 0.31 -6.20 5.11
C HIS A 6 0.55 -7.58 5.72
N ILE A 7 1.44 -8.34 5.07
CA ILE A 7 1.89 -9.66 5.52
C ILE A 7 2.91 -9.52 6.67
N PHE A 8 3.23 -8.29 7.10
CA PHE A 8 4.15 -8.00 8.19
C PHE A 8 3.43 -7.83 9.53
N TYR A 9 4.15 -8.12 10.61
CA TYR A 9 3.79 -7.74 11.96
C TYR A 9 3.90 -6.23 12.15
N GLU A 10 3.02 -5.66 12.95
CA GLU A 10 3.11 -4.26 13.38
C GLU A 10 4.05 -4.07 14.58
N ASN A 11 4.30 -2.81 14.95
CA ASN A 11 5.30 -2.38 15.94
C ASN A 11 5.29 -3.06 17.33
N GLN A 12 4.26 -3.80 17.70
CA GLN A 12 4.21 -4.55 18.96
C GLN A 12 5.20 -5.73 19.00
N ASP A 13 5.61 -6.20 17.83
CA ASP A 13 6.44 -7.39 17.69
C ASP A 13 7.95 -7.12 17.74
N LYS A 14 8.36 -5.84 17.74
CA LYS A 14 9.77 -5.48 17.91
C LYS A 14 10.34 -5.97 19.25
N ASN A 15 9.52 -5.96 20.30
CA ASN A 15 9.92 -6.51 21.60
C ASN A 15 10.08 -8.02 21.54
N PHE A 16 9.20 -8.71 20.81
CA PHE A 16 9.26 -10.16 20.65
C PHE A 16 10.53 -10.61 19.91
N ILE A 17 10.88 -9.96 18.81
CA ILE A 17 12.12 -10.22 18.09
C ILE A 17 13.34 -10.01 19.00
N GLY A 18 13.35 -8.91 19.77
CA GLY A 18 14.43 -8.66 20.76
C GLY A 18 14.57 -9.78 21.79
N TYR A 19 13.46 -10.32 22.31
CA TYR A 19 13.50 -11.48 23.22
C TYR A 19 14.02 -12.74 22.53
N MET A 20 13.65 -12.99 21.29
CA MET A 20 14.18 -14.12 20.52
C MET A 20 15.69 -14.00 20.27
N GLU A 21 16.16 -12.80 19.92
CA GLU A 21 17.59 -12.51 19.77
C GLU A 21 18.35 -12.75 21.08
N ASP A 22 17.81 -12.33 22.22
CA ASP A 22 18.40 -12.55 23.54
C ASP A 22 18.49 -14.04 23.88
N ILE A 23 17.41 -14.82 23.64
CA ILE A 23 17.35 -16.27 23.84
C ILE A 23 18.42 -16.96 22.99
N LYS A 24 18.51 -16.59 21.71
CA LYS A 24 19.50 -17.16 20.78
C LYS A 24 20.94 -16.83 21.19
N ASN A 25 21.21 -15.57 21.59
CA ASN A 25 22.53 -15.13 22.05
C ASN A 25 22.97 -15.88 23.31
N GLN A 26 22.03 -16.23 24.18
CA GLN A 26 22.26 -17.05 25.38
C GLN A 26 22.33 -18.55 25.09
N LYS A 27 22.13 -18.98 23.83
CA LYS A 27 22.10 -20.39 23.40
C LYS A 27 21.07 -21.23 24.16
N ILE A 28 19.93 -20.65 24.49
CA ILE A 28 18.81 -21.34 25.11
C ILE A 28 18.01 -22.03 23.99
N PRO A 29 17.84 -23.37 24.02
CA PRO A 29 17.00 -24.07 23.03
C PRO A 29 15.58 -23.50 22.99
N SER A 30 15.09 -23.22 21.79
CA SER A 30 13.80 -22.54 21.60
C SER A 30 12.92 -23.20 20.56
N VAL A 31 11.62 -23.25 20.85
CA VAL A 31 10.57 -23.67 19.92
C VAL A 31 9.57 -22.53 19.77
N SER A 32 9.43 -21.99 18.58
CA SER A 32 8.41 -20.99 18.29
C SER A 32 7.10 -21.62 17.85
N LEU A 33 6.04 -21.32 18.59
CA LEU A 33 4.67 -21.73 18.29
C LEU A 33 3.92 -20.57 17.65
N PHE A 34 3.61 -20.71 16.38
CA PHE A 34 3.01 -19.64 15.61
C PHE A 34 1.52 -19.84 15.37
N ILE A 35 0.70 -18.91 15.87
CA ILE A 35 -0.76 -18.93 15.71
C ILE A 35 -1.15 -17.84 14.69
N SER A 36 -1.65 -18.27 13.54
CA SER A 36 -2.08 -17.36 12.48
C SER A 36 -3.12 -18.05 11.59
N GLY A 37 -4.16 -17.32 11.16
CA GLY A 37 -5.16 -17.80 10.20
C GLY A 37 -4.70 -17.78 8.73
N ARG A 38 -3.49 -17.30 8.46
CA ARG A 38 -2.90 -17.19 7.11
C ARG A 38 -1.37 -17.18 7.18
N PRO A 39 -0.65 -17.45 6.06
CA PRO A 39 0.77 -17.24 5.99
C PRO A 39 1.13 -15.77 6.23
N LEU A 40 2.17 -15.52 7.01
CA LEU A 40 2.78 -14.21 7.22
C LEU A 40 4.27 -14.31 6.90
N ILE A 41 4.94 -13.18 6.72
CA ILE A 41 6.38 -13.16 6.57
C ILE A 41 7.01 -13.31 7.96
N ILE A 42 7.63 -14.45 8.18
CA ILE A 42 8.18 -14.92 9.45
C ILE A 42 9.64 -15.34 9.33
N ASN A 43 10.33 -14.83 8.33
CA ASN A 43 11.70 -15.25 8.01
C ASN A 43 12.66 -14.99 9.17
N LYS A 44 12.49 -13.88 9.90
CA LYS A 44 13.27 -13.54 11.09
C LYS A 44 13.00 -14.51 12.24
N GLU A 45 11.72 -14.77 12.50
CA GLU A 45 11.27 -15.65 13.57
C GLU A 45 11.78 -17.08 13.36
N ILE A 46 11.72 -17.59 12.14
CA ILE A 46 12.27 -18.93 11.81
C ILE A 46 13.78 -18.94 12.05
N ASN A 47 14.51 -17.93 11.55
CA ASN A 47 15.96 -17.85 11.72
C ASN A 47 16.42 -17.73 13.19
N LEU A 48 15.59 -17.17 14.04
CA LEU A 48 15.88 -16.99 15.47
C LEU A 48 15.48 -18.21 16.32
N SER A 49 14.69 -19.12 15.78
CA SER A 49 14.19 -20.31 16.46
C SER A 49 15.03 -21.54 16.15
N ASP A 50 15.20 -22.45 17.11
CA ASP A 50 15.78 -23.78 16.83
C ASP A 50 14.74 -24.70 16.18
N SER A 51 13.45 -24.49 16.50
CA SER A 51 12.32 -25.15 15.85
C SER A 51 11.16 -24.19 15.69
N PHE A 52 10.42 -24.31 14.59
CA PHE A 52 9.27 -23.47 14.29
C PHE A 52 8.04 -24.34 13.95
N VAL A 53 6.93 -24.11 14.65
CA VAL A 53 5.69 -24.88 14.50
C VAL A 53 4.53 -23.95 14.16
N GLN A 54 3.93 -24.13 12.98
CA GLN A 54 2.71 -23.45 12.58
C GLN A 54 1.48 -24.18 13.14
N LEU A 55 0.75 -23.52 14.02
CA LEU A 55 -0.44 -24.09 14.69
C LEU A 55 -1.75 -23.74 14.01
N TRP A 56 -1.76 -22.79 13.08
CA TRP A 56 -2.97 -22.20 12.51
C TRP A 56 -3.87 -21.60 13.61
N LEU A 57 -5.14 -21.98 13.64
CA LEU A 57 -6.12 -21.57 14.64
C LEU A 57 -6.63 -22.83 15.37
N PRO A 58 -5.90 -23.33 16.38
CA PRO A 58 -6.18 -24.63 17.01
C PRO A 58 -7.50 -24.63 17.81
N GLY A 59 -8.02 -23.48 18.19
CA GLY A 59 -9.28 -23.37 18.94
C GLY A 59 -9.28 -24.21 20.22
N SER A 60 -10.31 -25.03 20.40
CA SER A 60 -10.44 -25.92 21.56
C SER A 60 -9.53 -27.16 21.51
N ALA A 61 -8.85 -27.41 20.37
CA ALA A 61 -7.95 -28.54 20.21
C ALA A 61 -6.49 -28.23 20.61
N ILE A 62 -6.26 -27.19 21.39
CA ILE A 62 -4.93 -26.72 21.82
C ILE A 62 -4.16 -27.80 22.58
N GLU A 63 -4.83 -28.73 23.24
CA GLU A 63 -4.20 -29.86 23.95
C GLU A 63 -3.35 -30.74 23.00
N GLY A 64 -3.78 -30.90 21.73
CA GLY A 64 -3.02 -31.64 20.73
C GLY A 64 -1.65 -31.02 20.40
N VAL A 65 -1.44 -29.75 20.71
CA VAL A 65 -0.14 -29.08 20.55
C VAL A 65 0.89 -29.70 21.50
N THR A 66 0.51 -29.98 22.71
CA THR A 66 1.40 -30.63 23.71
C THR A 66 1.78 -32.06 23.29
N ASP A 67 0.86 -32.78 22.65
CA ASP A 67 1.09 -34.12 22.20
C ASP A 67 2.14 -34.25 21.09
N VAL A 68 2.27 -33.22 20.25
CA VAL A 68 3.28 -33.22 19.17
C VAL A 68 4.59 -32.57 19.59
N ILE A 69 4.64 -31.80 20.68
CA ILE A 69 5.85 -31.08 21.11
C ILE A 69 6.60 -31.86 22.21
N PHE A 70 5.89 -32.51 23.11
CA PHE A 70 6.49 -33.19 24.24
C PHE A 70 6.51 -34.69 24.03
N THR A 71 7.56 -35.32 24.55
CA THR A 71 7.66 -36.79 24.63
C THR A 71 6.67 -37.38 25.62
N ASN A 72 6.35 -38.66 25.45
CA ASN A 72 5.58 -39.41 26.42
C ASN A 72 6.44 -39.70 27.69
N LYS A 73 5.86 -40.38 28.66
CA LYS A 73 6.53 -40.77 29.93
C LYS A 73 7.76 -41.65 29.76
N ASN A 74 7.92 -42.28 28.58
CA ASN A 74 9.04 -43.15 28.25
C ASN A 74 10.14 -42.39 27.45
N ASN A 75 10.02 -41.08 27.29
CA ASN A 75 10.87 -40.25 26.43
C ASN A 75 10.78 -40.59 24.93
N GLU A 76 9.65 -41.14 24.49
CA GLU A 76 9.41 -41.41 23.08
C GLU A 76 8.51 -40.32 22.48
N VAL A 77 8.55 -40.16 21.16
CA VAL A 77 7.62 -39.26 20.45
C VAL A 77 6.19 -39.70 20.73
N ASN A 78 5.39 -38.82 21.32
CA ASN A 78 4.00 -39.08 21.66
C ASN A 78 3.13 -39.12 20.39
N HIS A 79 3.16 -38.03 19.63
CA HIS A 79 2.54 -37.94 18.31
C HIS A 79 3.48 -37.25 17.31
N ASP A 80 3.54 -37.77 16.10
CA ASP A 80 4.36 -37.18 15.03
C ASP A 80 3.57 -36.16 14.24
N PHE A 81 4.31 -35.19 13.66
CA PHE A 81 3.74 -34.19 12.77
C PHE A 81 3.32 -34.82 11.44
N LYS A 82 2.07 -34.65 11.04
CA LYS A 82 1.49 -35.10 9.77
C LYS A 82 0.95 -33.97 8.89
N GLY A 83 0.90 -32.77 9.45
CA GLY A 83 0.35 -31.61 8.77
C GLY A 83 1.17 -31.23 7.53
N LYS A 84 0.47 -30.92 6.44
CA LYS A 84 1.05 -30.44 5.20
C LYS A 84 0.39 -29.13 4.81
N LEU A 85 1.17 -28.19 4.25
CA LEU A 85 0.63 -26.92 3.78
C LEU A 85 -0.37 -27.15 2.65
N SER A 86 -1.59 -26.64 2.80
CA SER A 86 -2.63 -26.66 1.77
C SER A 86 -2.51 -25.53 0.75
N TYR A 87 -1.51 -24.66 0.90
CA TYR A 87 -1.12 -23.58 -0.02
C TYR A 87 0.35 -23.26 0.19
N SER A 88 0.92 -22.49 -0.74
CA SER A 88 2.34 -22.12 -0.69
C SER A 88 2.57 -20.99 0.30
N TRP A 89 3.68 -21.04 1.04
CA TRP A 89 4.07 -20.00 1.98
C TRP A 89 4.95 -18.97 1.28
N PRO A 90 4.62 -17.66 1.32
CA PRO A 90 5.38 -16.64 0.61
C PRO A 90 6.75 -16.41 1.28
N GLN A 91 7.76 -16.23 0.46
CA GLN A 91 9.11 -15.84 0.87
C GLN A 91 9.23 -14.32 1.06
N TYR A 92 8.47 -13.56 0.25
CA TYR A 92 8.52 -12.11 0.22
C TYR A 92 7.13 -11.51 0.39
N SER A 93 7.06 -10.34 1.01
CA SER A 93 5.79 -9.64 1.29
C SER A 93 4.98 -9.24 0.05
N TYR A 94 5.64 -9.14 -1.09
CA TYR A 94 5.03 -8.77 -2.38
C TYR A 94 4.52 -9.96 -3.19
N GLN A 95 4.77 -11.19 -2.76
CA GLN A 95 4.28 -12.40 -3.44
C GLN A 95 2.78 -12.58 -3.21
N THR A 96 1.96 -11.74 -3.82
CA THR A 96 0.48 -11.81 -3.73
C THR A 96 -0.12 -12.87 -4.64
N LYS A 97 0.62 -13.32 -5.66
CA LYS A 97 0.30 -14.46 -6.54
C LYS A 97 1.39 -15.49 -6.36
N LEU A 98 1.04 -16.64 -5.82
CA LEU A 98 1.98 -17.71 -5.52
C LEU A 98 1.26 -19.06 -5.65
N ASN A 99 0.75 -19.34 -6.86
CA ASN A 99 0.09 -20.60 -7.15
C ASN A 99 1.09 -21.61 -7.68
N PHE A 100 0.87 -22.88 -7.37
CA PHE A 100 1.74 -23.99 -7.78
C PHE A 100 2.03 -24.05 -9.29
N SER A 101 1.14 -23.50 -10.11
CA SER A 101 1.28 -23.47 -11.58
C SER A 101 1.85 -22.18 -12.14
N ASP A 102 2.19 -21.21 -11.29
CA ASP A 102 2.69 -19.91 -11.77
C ASP A 102 4.11 -20.05 -12.36
N GLN A 103 4.39 -19.28 -13.40
CA GLN A 103 5.68 -19.33 -14.13
C GLN A 103 6.89 -18.96 -13.24
N ASN A 104 6.69 -18.10 -12.24
CA ASN A 104 7.70 -17.65 -11.27
C ASN A 104 7.36 -18.18 -9.88
N TYR A 105 7.13 -19.49 -9.77
CA TYR A 105 6.81 -20.14 -8.51
C TYR A 105 8.07 -20.27 -7.64
N ASP A 106 8.22 -19.39 -6.68
CA ASP A 106 9.35 -19.32 -5.74
C ASP A 106 8.85 -19.09 -4.30
N PRO A 107 8.22 -20.09 -3.66
CA PRO A 107 7.73 -19.97 -2.29
C PRO A 107 8.84 -20.18 -1.26
N LEU A 108 8.66 -19.65 -0.05
CA LEU A 108 9.48 -20.03 1.11
C LEU A 108 9.29 -21.51 1.43
N PHE A 109 8.01 -21.94 1.51
CA PHE A 109 7.64 -23.34 1.60
C PHE A 109 6.59 -23.67 0.54
N PRO A 110 6.81 -24.72 -0.27
CA PRO A 110 5.89 -25.07 -1.34
C PRO A 110 4.59 -25.68 -0.82
N TYR A 111 3.59 -25.73 -1.69
CA TYR A 111 2.40 -26.53 -1.45
C TYR A 111 2.75 -27.97 -1.06
N GLY A 112 2.11 -28.49 -0.01
CA GLY A 112 2.38 -29.85 0.50
C GLY A 112 3.60 -29.96 1.42
N TYR A 113 4.31 -28.87 1.70
CA TYR A 113 5.42 -28.87 2.64
C TYR A 113 4.96 -29.14 4.06
N GLY A 114 5.77 -29.88 4.81
CA GLY A 114 5.59 -30.20 6.23
C GLY A 114 6.54 -31.30 6.65
N LEU A 115 7.20 -31.12 7.77
CA LEU A 115 8.17 -32.07 8.32
C LEU A 115 7.54 -32.99 9.36
N SER A 116 8.16 -34.12 9.55
CA SER A 116 7.92 -35.07 10.63
C SER A 116 9.18 -35.25 11.49
N TYR A 117 9.11 -35.93 12.60
CA TYR A 117 10.31 -36.18 13.42
C TYR A 117 11.31 -37.13 12.75
N SER A 118 10.90 -37.87 11.71
CA SER A 118 11.82 -38.69 10.92
C SER A 118 12.58 -37.92 9.86
N ASP A 119 12.17 -36.68 9.56
CA ASP A 119 12.84 -35.82 8.55
C ASP A 119 14.05 -35.16 9.19
N ASN A 120 15.25 -35.49 8.73
CA ASN A 120 16.50 -34.85 9.14
C ASN A 120 16.83 -33.63 8.27
N LEU A 121 15.86 -32.76 8.07
CA LEU A 121 16.04 -31.56 7.27
C LEU A 121 16.32 -30.37 8.19
N TYR A 122 17.46 -29.72 7.98
CA TYR A 122 17.76 -28.42 8.54
C TYR A 122 17.43 -27.37 7.49
N THR A 123 16.66 -26.38 7.87
CA THR A 123 16.42 -25.23 7.00
C THR A 123 17.68 -24.36 7.04
N ASP A 124 18.26 -24.10 5.86
CA ASP A 124 19.32 -23.08 5.75
C ASP A 124 18.80 -21.73 6.24
N ILE A 125 19.74 -20.83 6.58
CA ILE A 125 19.39 -19.48 6.98
C ILE A 125 18.52 -18.85 5.87
N ILE A 126 17.27 -18.58 6.20
CA ILE A 126 16.34 -17.96 5.28
C ILE A 126 16.78 -16.51 5.06
N ILE A 127 16.93 -16.12 3.81
CA ILE A 127 17.28 -14.74 3.48
C ILE A 127 16.15 -13.83 3.95
N VAL A 128 16.48 -12.99 4.95
CA VAL A 128 15.60 -11.90 5.35
C VAL A 128 15.83 -10.75 4.36
N ASN A 129 15.29 -10.88 3.19
CA ASN A 129 15.34 -9.80 2.22
C ASN A 129 14.15 -8.87 2.49
N GLU A 130 14.40 -7.78 3.19
CA GLU A 130 13.42 -6.69 3.39
C GLU A 130 13.28 -5.83 2.11
N ASP A 131 14.13 -6.07 1.11
CA ASP A 131 14.07 -5.39 -0.16
C ASP A 131 12.83 -5.87 -0.93
N VAL A 132 11.75 -5.12 -0.77
CA VAL A 132 10.64 -5.20 -1.73
C VAL A 132 11.24 -4.94 -3.10
N PRO A 133 11.07 -5.85 -4.11
CA PRO A 133 11.54 -5.55 -5.45
C PRO A 133 11.01 -4.21 -5.84
N GLN A 134 11.93 -3.34 -6.19
CA GLN A 134 11.59 -1.99 -6.60
C GLN A 134 10.74 -2.12 -7.85
N LYS A 135 9.46 -1.80 -7.73
CA LYS A 135 8.55 -1.78 -8.87
C LYS A 135 8.98 -0.64 -9.77
N ASP A 136 9.14 -0.93 -11.05
CA ASP A 136 9.39 0.12 -12.05
C ASP A 136 8.19 1.03 -12.23
N GLU A 137 6.99 0.51 -11.97
CA GLU A 137 5.74 1.25 -12.06
C GLU A 137 4.74 0.79 -10.98
N ILE A 138 4.06 1.76 -10.36
CA ILE A 138 2.88 1.53 -9.51
C ILE A 138 1.70 2.26 -10.15
N THR A 139 0.71 1.52 -10.62
CA THR A 139 -0.52 2.10 -11.14
C THR A 139 -1.49 2.37 -9.99
N LEU A 140 -1.88 3.64 -9.83
CA LEU A 140 -2.88 4.07 -8.84
C LEU A 140 -4.28 4.09 -9.41
N PHE A 141 -4.40 4.52 -10.68
CA PHE A 141 -5.66 4.80 -11.35
C PHE A 141 -5.53 4.64 -12.87
N VAL A 142 -6.51 3.98 -13.49
CA VAL A 142 -6.78 4.00 -14.94
C VAL A 142 -8.29 3.90 -15.12
N GLY A 143 -8.96 5.03 -15.43
CA GLY A 143 -10.43 5.13 -15.48
C GLY A 143 -11.14 4.85 -14.13
N SER A 144 -10.50 4.10 -13.24
CA SER A 144 -10.91 3.83 -11.86
C SER A 144 -9.68 3.56 -11.00
N ALA A 145 -9.83 3.67 -9.68
CA ALA A 145 -8.75 3.30 -8.76
C ALA A 145 -8.44 1.80 -8.84
N TYR A 146 -7.15 1.47 -8.77
CA TYR A 146 -6.72 0.08 -8.67
C TYR A 146 -7.20 -0.54 -7.35
N PRO A 147 -7.38 -1.88 -7.27
CA PRO A 147 -8.00 -2.53 -6.11
C PRO A 147 -7.38 -2.22 -4.74
N SER A 148 -6.08 -1.87 -4.72
CA SER A 148 -5.37 -1.48 -3.49
C SER A 148 -5.63 -0.03 -3.06
N TYR A 149 -6.34 0.75 -3.87
CA TYR A 149 -6.58 2.16 -3.66
C TYR A 149 -8.06 2.49 -3.68
N LYS A 150 -8.42 3.60 -3.03
CA LYS A 150 -9.77 4.12 -2.98
C LYS A 150 -9.81 5.52 -3.58
N GLU A 151 -10.88 5.83 -4.30
CA GLU A 151 -11.23 7.20 -4.64
C GLU A 151 -11.98 7.82 -3.47
N ILE A 152 -11.54 8.97 -3.02
CA ILE A 152 -12.16 9.71 -1.92
C ILE A 152 -12.54 11.10 -2.45
N ILE A 153 -13.77 11.51 -2.15
CA ILE A 153 -14.25 12.87 -2.37
C ILE A 153 -14.51 13.49 -1.01
N SER A 154 -13.98 14.68 -0.80
CA SER A 154 -14.24 15.44 0.41
C SER A 154 -14.28 16.95 0.15
N TYR A 155 -14.86 17.69 1.09
CA TYR A 155 -14.92 19.13 1.06
C TYR A 155 -14.83 19.71 2.47
N PHE A 156 -14.49 21.00 2.57
CA PHE A 156 -14.58 21.74 3.84
C PHE A 156 -15.89 22.49 3.91
N ASP A 157 -16.69 22.16 4.93
CA ASP A 157 -17.84 22.93 5.33
C ASP A 157 -17.58 23.56 6.68
N SER A 158 -17.60 24.89 6.73
CA SER A 158 -17.50 25.69 7.99
C SER A 158 -16.38 25.25 8.93
N GLN A 159 -15.16 25.02 8.40
CA GLN A 159 -13.96 24.57 9.12
C GLN A 159 -13.87 23.07 9.39
N LYS A 160 -14.83 22.27 9.01
CA LYS A 160 -14.81 20.81 9.18
C LYS A 160 -14.67 20.12 7.82
N GLN A 161 -13.71 19.22 7.70
CA GLN A 161 -13.62 18.37 6.51
C GLN A 161 -14.74 17.31 6.59
N GLU A 162 -15.62 17.29 5.61
CA GLU A 162 -16.58 16.22 5.44
C GLU A 162 -16.10 15.26 4.34
N GLN A 163 -15.96 14.00 4.67
CA GLN A 163 -15.70 12.93 3.73
C GLN A 163 -17.05 12.46 3.19
N ILE A 164 -17.22 12.48 1.88
CA ILE A 164 -18.51 12.24 1.27
C ILE A 164 -18.59 10.82 0.70
N TYR A 165 -17.47 10.26 0.25
CA TYR A 165 -17.53 9.01 -0.50
C TYR A 165 -16.19 8.26 -0.53
N GLU A 166 -16.25 6.93 -0.32
CA GLU A 166 -15.14 5.99 -0.50
C GLU A 166 -15.55 4.89 -1.50
N GLY A 167 -14.81 4.77 -2.60
CA GLY A 167 -14.96 3.68 -3.56
C GLY A 167 -16.04 3.94 -4.63
N ILE A 168 -15.65 4.59 -5.73
CA ILE A 168 -16.57 4.92 -6.82
C ILE A 168 -16.64 3.74 -7.80
N SER A 169 -17.70 2.96 -7.70
CA SER A 169 -18.11 2.01 -8.75
C SER A 169 -19.29 2.52 -9.59
N ALA A 170 -19.88 3.66 -9.22
CA ALA A 170 -21.02 4.22 -9.92
C ALA A 170 -20.60 4.91 -11.22
N ASP A 171 -21.42 4.73 -12.27
CA ASP A 171 -21.23 5.37 -13.57
C ASP A 171 -21.31 6.89 -13.49
N ILE A 172 -22.14 7.40 -12.57
CA ILE A 172 -22.28 8.83 -12.27
C ILE A 172 -22.42 9.02 -10.78
N TYR A 173 -21.59 9.90 -10.22
CA TYR A 173 -21.70 10.38 -8.85
C TYR A 173 -21.97 11.87 -8.86
N LYS A 174 -22.91 12.35 -8.04
CA LYS A 174 -23.23 13.77 -7.87
C LYS A 174 -23.41 14.08 -6.40
N ASN A 175 -22.71 15.09 -5.90
CA ASN A 175 -22.97 15.68 -4.59
C ASN A 175 -23.31 17.16 -4.78
N GLU A 176 -24.55 17.52 -4.50
CA GLU A 176 -25.04 18.90 -4.70
C GLU A 176 -24.44 19.90 -3.73
N LYS A 177 -24.21 19.47 -2.47
CA LYS A 177 -23.62 20.34 -1.43
C LYS A 177 -22.17 20.73 -1.77
N ALA A 178 -21.36 19.76 -2.16
CA ALA A 178 -19.99 20.00 -2.59
C ALA A 178 -19.91 20.57 -4.02
N GLY A 179 -20.96 20.46 -4.81
CA GLY A 179 -20.97 20.81 -6.22
C GLY A 179 -20.13 19.88 -7.10
N ILE A 180 -19.74 18.69 -6.60
CA ILE A 180 -18.89 17.75 -7.35
C ILE A 180 -19.75 16.76 -8.10
N ARG A 181 -19.43 16.60 -9.39
CA ARG A 181 -20.00 15.52 -10.24
C ARG A 181 -18.85 14.74 -10.87
N ILE A 182 -18.96 13.42 -10.80
CA ILE A 182 -18.02 12.49 -11.42
C ILE A 182 -18.77 11.59 -12.38
N SER A 183 -18.22 11.36 -13.56
CA SER A 183 -18.75 10.44 -14.56
C SER A 183 -17.63 9.71 -15.27
N LYS A 184 -17.93 8.53 -15.80
CA LYS A 184 -17.05 7.84 -16.73
C LYS A 184 -16.84 8.67 -18.00
N PHE A 185 -15.71 8.50 -18.61
CA PHE A 185 -15.32 9.21 -19.83
C PHE A 185 -14.44 8.30 -20.71
N ASP A 186 -14.65 8.37 -22.01
CA ASP A 186 -13.89 7.59 -22.98
C ASP A 186 -12.69 8.42 -23.47
N PHE A 187 -11.50 7.85 -23.40
CA PHE A 187 -10.28 8.42 -23.95
C PHE A 187 -9.80 7.61 -25.18
N LYS A 188 -9.22 6.43 -24.97
CA LYS A 188 -8.78 5.50 -26.02
C LYS A 188 -9.67 4.25 -26.11
N LYS A 189 -10.33 3.94 -25.01
CA LYS A 189 -11.27 2.82 -24.88
C LYS A 189 -12.49 3.28 -24.09
N GLN A 190 -13.54 2.46 -24.11
CA GLN A 190 -14.72 2.71 -23.30
C GLN A 190 -14.37 2.73 -21.81
N ASP A 191 -14.84 3.77 -21.10
CA ASP A 191 -14.72 3.95 -19.66
C ASP A 191 -13.27 3.96 -19.11
N ASP A 192 -12.26 4.25 -19.95
CA ASP A 192 -10.84 4.26 -19.56
C ASP A 192 -10.36 5.61 -18.99
N ALA A 193 -11.25 6.54 -18.79
CA ALA A 193 -11.01 7.81 -18.13
C ALA A 193 -12.19 8.21 -17.24
N LYS A 194 -12.02 9.24 -16.45
CA LYS A 194 -13.04 9.78 -15.57
C LYS A 194 -13.07 11.31 -15.69
N ARG A 195 -14.29 11.85 -15.83
CA ARG A 195 -14.54 13.29 -15.80
C ARG A 195 -14.92 13.72 -14.39
N ILE A 196 -14.20 14.67 -13.85
CA ILE A 196 -14.45 15.30 -12.57
C ILE A 196 -14.85 16.76 -12.83
N ASN A 197 -16.10 17.09 -12.48
CA ASN A 197 -16.59 18.47 -12.51
C ASN A 197 -16.65 18.97 -11.06
N PHE A 198 -15.85 19.97 -10.74
CA PHE A 198 -15.77 20.54 -9.40
C PHE A 198 -16.88 21.57 -9.11
N GLY A 199 -17.69 21.93 -10.08
CA GLY A 199 -18.85 22.83 -9.89
C GLY A 199 -18.50 24.22 -9.36
N THR A 200 -19.52 25.09 -9.32
CA THR A 200 -19.38 26.53 -9.08
C THR A 200 -19.42 26.98 -7.62
N ASN A 201 -19.64 26.06 -6.67
CA ASN A 201 -19.70 26.40 -5.25
C ASN A 201 -18.33 26.83 -4.74
N ASP A 202 -18.20 27.97 -4.10
CA ASP A 202 -16.94 28.46 -3.49
C ASP A 202 -16.61 27.69 -2.20
N ILE A 203 -16.58 26.39 -2.30
CA ILE A 203 -16.20 25.45 -1.25
C ILE A 203 -14.87 24.80 -1.64
N TYR A 204 -13.94 24.70 -0.70
CA TYR A 204 -12.70 23.97 -0.93
C TYR A 204 -13.00 22.48 -0.98
N LYS A 205 -12.76 21.84 -2.10
CA LYS A 205 -13.16 20.48 -2.42
C LYS A 205 -12.03 19.72 -3.08
N PHE A 206 -12.04 18.40 -2.87
CA PHE A 206 -10.98 17.54 -3.39
C PHE A 206 -11.50 16.21 -3.90
N TRP A 207 -10.75 15.71 -4.85
CA TRP A 207 -10.77 14.31 -5.27
C TRP A 207 -9.37 13.72 -5.05
N GLU A 208 -9.29 12.55 -4.44
CA GLU A 208 -8.00 11.93 -4.15
C GLU A 208 -7.99 10.42 -4.34
N ILE A 209 -6.79 9.87 -4.59
CA ILE A 209 -6.49 8.45 -4.54
C ILE A 209 -5.71 8.18 -3.26
N SER A 210 -6.26 7.31 -2.41
CA SER A 210 -5.71 6.94 -1.11
C SER A 210 -5.66 5.42 -0.95
N SER A 211 -4.68 4.91 -0.24
CA SER A 211 -4.60 3.47 0.09
C SER A 211 -5.26 3.13 1.42
N GLY A 212 -5.63 4.13 2.23
CA GLY A 212 -6.10 3.93 3.61
C GLY A 212 -5.01 3.43 4.58
N SER A 213 -3.79 3.18 4.10
CA SER A 213 -2.59 2.83 4.88
C SER A 213 -1.37 3.54 4.33
N SER A 214 -0.33 3.71 5.14
CA SER A 214 0.93 4.26 4.67
C SER A 214 1.68 3.23 3.80
N GLU A 215 2.44 3.72 2.83
CA GLU A 215 3.30 2.93 1.97
C GLU A 215 4.66 3.60 1.86
N ASP A 216 5.71 2.80 1.80
CA ASP A 216 7.06 3.30 1.60
C ASP A 216 7.38 3.40 0.10
N LEU A 217 7.54 4.64 -0.38
CA LEU A 217 7.94 4.97 -1.73
C LEU A 217 9.38 5.55 -1.77
N SER A 218 10.17 5.41 -0.71
CA SER A 218 11.54 5.98 -0.65
C SER A 218 12.43 5.46 -1.77
N TYR A 219 12.23 4.21 -2.19
CA TYR A 219 12.97 3.63 -3.32
C TYR A 219 12.68 4.28 -4.67
N MET A 220 11.56 5.02 -4.78
CA MET A 220 11.18 5.77 -5.98
C MET A 220 11.66 7.23 -5.97
N ILE A 221 12.55 7.63 -5.06
CA ILE A 221 13.00 9.02 -4.90
C ILE A 221 13.52 9.65 -6.21
N ASN A 222 14.15 8.86 -7.07
CA ASN A 222 14.65 9.30 -8.38
C ASN A 222 13.60 9.21 -9.49
N GLY A 223 12.41 8.71 -9.17
CA GLY A 223 11.28 8.57 -10.06
C GLY A 223 10.33 9.76 -10.04
N TYR A 224 9.14 9.56 -10.56
CA TYR A 224 8.13 10.60 -10.67
C TYR A 224 6.70 10.06 -10.57
N LEU A 225 5.78 10.94 -10.19
CA LEU A 225 4.35 10.77 -10.36
C LEU A 225 3.96 11.27 -11.75
N GLU A 226 3.30 10.41 -12.53
CA GLU A 226 2.75 10.71 -13.86
C GLU A 226 1.23 10.79 -13.79
N LEU A 227 0.65 11.87 -14.33
CA LEU A 227 -0.78 12.00 -14.53
C LEU A 227 -1.04 12.23 -16.02
N ILE A 228 -1.98 11.48 -16.58
CA ILE A 228 -2.50 11.73 -17.93
C ILE A 228 -3.89 12.32 -17.76
N MET A 229 -4.01 13.60 -18.10
CA MET A 229 -5.22 14.37 -17.87
C MET A 229 -5.43 15.48 -18.90
N LYS A 230 -6.67 15.97 -18.95
CA LYS A 230 -7.11 17.05 -19.82
C LYS A 230 -8.02 17.98 -19.05
N VAL A 231 -7.96 19.28 -19.35
CA VAL A 231 -8.92 20.27 -18.87
C VAL A 231 -9.95 20.52 -19.95
N SER A 232 -11.22 20.27 -19.63
CA SER A 232 -12.35 20.57 -20.51
C SER A 232 -13.00 21.94 -20.20
N SER A 233 -12.86 22.43 -18.96
CA SER A 233 -13.20 23.80 -18.55
C SER A 233 -12.26 24.24 -17.44
N SER A 234 -11.70 25.44 -17.58
CA SER A 234 -10.80 26.05 -16.60
C SER A 234 -11.52 27.07 -15.72
N SER A 235 -10.89 27.41 -14.61
CA SER A 235 -11.36 28.42 -13.65
C SER A 235 -10.24 29.40 -13.34
N ASP A 236 -10.60 30.63 -12.89
CA ASP A 236 -9.65 31.59 -12.36
C ASP A 236 -9.09 31.22 -10.98
N GLN A 237 -9.76 30.29 -10.29
CA GLN A 237 -9.31 29.75 -9.03
C GLN A 237 -8.23 28.68 -9.24
N LYS A 238 -7.30 28.58 -8.30
CA LYS A 238 -6.23 27.58 -8.36
C LYS A 238 -6.77 26.16 -8.27
N ILE A 239 -6.09 25.26 -8.98
CA ILE A 239 -6.17 23.83 -8.75
C ILE A 239 -4.80 23.29 -8.37
N GLU A 240 -4.75 22.52 -7.30
CA GLU A 240 -3.52 22.00 -6.72
C GLU A 240 -3.47 20.49 -6.77
N LEU A 241 -2.30 19.95 -7.14
CA LEU A 241 -1.95 18.55 -6.91
C LEU A 241 -1.21 18.47 -5.58
N SER A 242 -1.66 17.61 -4.71
CA SER A 242 -1.03 17.42 -3.41
C SER A 242 -0.90 15.96 -3.02
N MET A 243 -0.01 15.71 -2.08
CA MET A 243 0.23 14.43 -1.46
C MET A 243 0.33 14.59 0.06
N GLN A 244 0.01 13.54 0.79
CA GLN A 244 0.11 13.51 2.25
C GLN A 244 0.90 12.29 2.70
N CYS A 245 1.64 12.46 3.79
CA CYS A 245 2.32 11.40 4.50
C CYS A 245 1.84 11.34 5.96
N TYR A 246 2.14 10.24 6.63
CA TYR A 246 1.77 10.02 8.02
C TYR A 246 2.94 10.36 8.94
N LYS A 247 2.69 11.08 10.03
CA LYS A 247 3.63 11.22 11.15
C LYS A 247 3.26 10.22 12.24
N ASN A 248 4.25 9.60 12.84
CA ASN A 248 4.12 8.57 13.89
C ASN A 248 3.01 8.88 14.90
N GLN A 249 2.26 7.82 15.29
CA GLN A 249 1.09 7.83 16.18
C GLN A 249 1.28 8.46 17.57
N ASN A 250 2.49 8.81 17.98
CA ASN A 250 2.77 9.35 19.31
C ASN A 250 2.57 10.88 19.44
N GLN A 251 2.11 11.56 18.39
CA GLN A 251 1.83 13.01 18.42
C GLN A 251 0.46 13.31 17.79
N ILE A 252 -0.59 13.05 18.56
CA ILE A 252 -1.98 13.45 18.24
C ILE A 252 -2.15 14.96 18.56
N ASN A 253 -1.44 15.82 17.87
CA ASN A 253 -1.75 17.24 17.84
C ASN A 253 -2.17 17.62 16.42
N LEU A 254 -3.44 17.93 16.23
CA LEU A 254 -4.07 18.37 14.96
C LEU A 254 -3.32 19.52 14.26
N THR A 255 -2.48 20.27 14.97
CA THR A 255 -1.64 21.35 14.46
C THR A 255 -0.38 20.84 13.73
N GLU A 256 0.06 19.59 13.97
CA GLU A 256 1.27 19.03 13.34
C GLU A 256 0.97 18.23 12.06
N SER A 257 -0.27 17.83 11.81
CA SER A 257 -0.68 17.18 10.57
C SER A 257 -0.45 18.09 9.32
N LYS A 258 -0.40 19.39 9.52
CA LYS A 258 -0.07 20.37 8.46
C LYS A 258 1.35 20.24 7.90
N LYS A 259 2.27 19.56 8.60
CA LYS A 259 3.68 19.46 8.20
C LYS A 259 4.00 18.31 7.27
N CYS A 260 3.10 17.32 7.13
CA CYS A 260 3.30 16.20 6.22
C CYS A 260 2.40 16.29 4.97
N TYR A 261 2.36 17.49 4.40
CA TYR A 261 1.56 17.83 3.23
C TYR A 261 2.41 18.65 2.26
N LYS A 262 2.35 18.31 0.98
CA LYS A 262 2.99 19.05 -0.10
C LYS A 262 2.02 19.27 -1.23
N SER A 263 1.91 20.51 -1.72
CA SER A 263 1.07 20.86 -2.87
C SER A 263 1.84 21.58 -3.95
N PHE A 264 1.35 21.46 -5.18
CA PHE A 264 1.87 22.09 -6.39
C PHE A 264 0.70 22.68 -7.18
N ASP A 265 0.85 23.94 -7.59
CA ASP A 265 -0.13 24.62 -8.43
C ASP A 265 -0.10 24.09 -9.86
N LEU A 266 -1.18 23.47 -10.31
CA LEU A 266 -1.35 22.95 -11.67
C LEU A 266 -1.96 23.95 -12.64
N SER A 267 -2.53 25.06 -12.15
CA SER A 267 -3.40 25.95 -12.93
C SER A 267 -2.73 26.42 -14.22
N LYS A 268 -1.47 26.86 -14.12
CA LYS A 268 -0.72 27.34 -15.29
C LYS A 268 -0.49 26.24 -16.33
N LEU A 269 -0.10 25.04 -15.89
CA LEU A 269 0.17 23.92 -16.81
C LEU A 269 -1.12 23.43 -17.49
N LEU A 270 -2.23 23.49 -16.80
CA LEU A 270 -3.51 23.02 -17.30
C LEU A 270 -4.15 24.04 -18.25
N ASN A 271 -3.99 25.35 -17.99
CA ASN A 271 -4.51 26.41 -18.83
C ASN A 271 -3.69 26.63 -20.11
N ASP A 272 -2.46 26.12 -20.16
CA ASP A 272 -1.70 26.10 -21.41
C ASP A 272 -2.30 25.01 -22.34
N GLN A 273 -2.87 25.41 -23.47
CA GLN A 273 -3.56 24.54 -24.42
C GLN A 273 -4.69 23.68 -23.77
N PRO A 274 -5.80 24.29 -23.34
CA PRO A 274 -6.95 23.55 -22.82
C PRO A 274 -7.52 22.61 -23.90
N ASN A 275 -8.23 21.58 -23.46
CA ASN A 275 -8.81 20.51 -24.28
C ASN A 275 -7.82 19.52 -24.91
N ASN A 276 -6.51 19.71 -24.72
CA ASN A 276 -5.51 18.72 -25.11
C ASN A 276 -5.15 17.81 -23.94
N TRP A 277 -4.97 16.52 -24.23
CA TRP A 277 -4.43 15.58 -23.24
C TRP A 277 -2.98 15.90 -22.96
N LYS A 278 -2.62 15.89 -21.71
CA LYS A 278 -1.27 16.18 -21.21
C LYS A 278 -0.78 15.08 -20.31
N LYS A 279 0.48 14.78 -20.44
CA LYS A 279 1.24 14.01 -19.47
C LYS A 279 1.91 15.01 -18.51
N ILE A 280 1.47 15.02 -17.26
CA ILE A 280 2.06 15.84 -16.20
C ILE A 280 3.00 14.96 -15.39
N ILE A 281 4.21 15.44 -15.18
CA ILE A 281 5.28 14.75 -14.47
C ILE A 281 5.66 15.57 -13.24
N MET A 282 5.62 14.94 -12.08
CA MET A 282 6.08 15.50 -10.81
C MET A 282 7.22 14.63 -10.26
N PRO A 283 8.47 15.11 -10.24
CA PRO A 283 9.59 14.38 -9.66
C PRO A 283 9.37 14.14 -8.17
N LEU A 284 9.55 12.91 -7.70
CA LEU A 284 9.34 12.54 -6.30
C LEU A 284 10.42 13.13 -5.37
N SER A 285 11.60 13.42 -5.89
CA SER A 285 12.64 14.16 -5.17
C SER A 285 12.19 15.57 -4.70
N CYS A 286 11.16 16.14 -5.34
CA CYS A 286 10.55 17.40 -4.92
C CYS A 286 9.78 17.29 -3.61
N LEU A 287 9.37 16.09 -3.23
CA LEU A 287 8.58 15.82 -2.04
C LEU A 287 9.48 15.59 -0.83
N ASP A 288 10.60 14.87 -1.01
CA ASP A 288 11.43 14.43 0.11
C ASP A 288 12.18 15.62 0.75
N ASN A 289 11.79 15.94 1.96
CA ASN A 289 12.43 16.97 2.79
C ASN A 289 12.21 16.67 4.28
N ARG A 290 12.62 17.58 5.16
CA ARG A 290 12.48 17.42 6.61
C ARG A 290 11.03 17.20 7.06
N ASP A 291 10.09 17.79 6.37
CA ASP A 291 8.67 17.81 6.77
C ASP A 291 7.82 16.79 6.02
N PHE A 292 8.29 16.25 4.89
CA PHE A 292 7.59 15.27 4.07
C PHE A 292 8.46 14.03 3.88
N LYS A 293 7.90 12.83 4.11
CA LYS A 293 8.60 11.55 4.01
C LYS A 293 7.94 10.62 3.01
N LEU A 294 8.67 10.22 2.00
CA LEU A 294 8.22 9.21 1.02
C LEU A 294 8.00 7.83 1.65
N SER A 295 8.63 7.54 2.79
CA SER A 295 8.46 6.27 3.51
C SER A 295 7.10 6.07 4.17
N THR A 296 6.26 7.11 4.23
CA THR A 296 4.97 7.05 4.95
C THR A 296 3.82 7.72 4.20
N ILE A 297 3.78 7.57 2.87
CA ILE A 297 2.74 8.19 2.04
C ILE A 297 1.37 7.55 2.31
N THR A 298 0.36 8.38 2.54
CA THR A 298 -1.03 7.97 2.76
C THR A 298 -1.95 8.43 1.64
N SER A 299 -1.95 9.73 1.30
CA SER A 299 -2.66 10.25 0.13
C SER A 299 -1.72 10.29 -1.05
N ARG A 300 -2.03 9.51 -2.09
CA ARG A 300 -1.15 9.24 -3.24
C ARG A 300 -1.16 10.34 -4.28
N ALA A 301 -2.34 10.86 -4.56
CA ALA A 301 -2.58 11.97 -5.47
C ALA A 301 -3.93 12.60 -5.11
N LYS A 302 -3.92 13.90 -4.86
CA LYS A 302 -5.09 14.67 -4.46
C LYS A 302 -5.19 15.92 -5.29
N LEU A 303 -6.28 16.09 -5.99
CA LEU A 303 -6.63 17.33 -6.68
C LEU A 303 -7.56 18.15 -5.80
N ALA A 304 -7.21 19.41 -5.57
CA ALA A 304 -7.94 20.29 -4.67
C ALA A 304 -8.19 21.65 -5.32
N THR A 305 -9.39 22.21 -5.19
CA THR A 305 -9.76 23.51 -5.72
C THR A 305 -10.97 24.13 -5.02
N ARG A 306 -11.13 25.46 -5.16
CA ARG A 306 -12.39 26.17 -4.94
C ARG A 306 -13.12 26.49 -6.24
N GLY A 307 -12.41 26.36 -7.38
CA GLY A 307 -12.92 26.70 -8.70
C GLY A 307 -13.81 25.63 -9.33
N ASP A 308 -14.39 25.99 -10.43
CA ASP A 308 -15.33 25.20 -11.25
C ASP A 308 -14.63 24.46 -12.40
N TRP A 309 -13.50 23.85 -12.09
CA TRP A 309 -12.73 23.06 -13.05
C TRP A 309 -13.49 21.82 -13.53
N VAL A 310 -13.37 21.54 -14.83
CA VAL A 310 -13.78 20.26 -15.41
C VAL A 310 -12.54 19.55 -15.95
N ILE A 311 -12.20 18.43 -15.33
CA ILE A 311 -10.97 17.69 -15.60
C ILE A 311 -11.31 16.26 -15.99
N ASP A 312 -10.71 15.80 -17.07
CA ASP A 312 -10.73 14.41 -17.49
C ASP A 312 -9.39 13.77 -17.12
N ILE A 313 -9.42 12.65 -16.40
CA ILE A 313 -8.24 11.92 -15.95
C ILE A 313 -8.30 10.51 -16.51
N HIS A 314 -7.25 10.13 -17.26
CA HIS A 314 -7.08 8.78 -17.76
C HIS A 314 -6.29 7.91 -16.78
N SER A 315 -5.09 8.36 -16.37
CA SER A 315 -4.25 7.55 -15.49
C SER A 315 -3.41 8.35 -14.52
N ILE A 316 -3.08 7.71 -13.39
CA ILE A 316 -2.14 8.19 -12.39
C ILE A 316 -1.22 7.02 -12.02
N LYS A 317 0.09 7.22 -12.15
CA LYS A 317 1.11 6.21 -11.93
C LYS A 317 2.35 6.78 -11.27
N TYR A 318 2.97 6.01 -10.39
CA TYR A 318 4.38 6.22 -10.02
C TYR A 318 5.27 5.46 -10.99
N LYS A 319 6.35 6.08 -11.42
CA LYS A 319 7.37 5.47 -12.28
C LYS A 319 8.76 5.64 -11.66
N ASN A 320 9.51 4.54 -11.60
CA ASN A 320 10.87 4.52 -11.05
C ASN A 320 11.93 4.81 -12.11
N ASN A 321 11.56 5.43 -13.21
CA ASN A 321 12.48 5.88 -14.24
C ASN A 321 13.11 7.21 -13.82
N GLN A 322 14.25 7.55 -14.40
CA GLN A 322 14.95 8.80 -14.05
C GLN A 322 14.05 10.03 -14.30
N ALA A 323 13.69 10.71 -13.22
CA ALA A 323 12.92 11.94 -13.28
C ALA A 323 13.76 13.12 -13.81
N PRO A 324 13.12 14.18 -14.33
CA PRO A 324 13.79 15.46 -14.58
C PRO A 324 14.44 16.00 -13.29
N LYS A 325 15.68 16.50 -13.38
CA LYS A 325 16.47 16.89 -12.19
C LYS A 325 15.94 18.12 -11.43
N ALA A 326 15.24 19.02 -12.13
CA ALA A 326 14.74 20.23 -11.48
C ALA A 326 13.44 19.97 -10.72
N CYS A 327 13.33 20.48 -9.50
CA CYS A 327 12.14 20.38 -8.67
C CYS A 327 11.03 21.31 -9.15
N LYS A 328 10.37 20.95 -10.25
CA LYS A 328 9.20 21.63 -10.83
C LYS A 328 8.29 20.61 -11.50
N LEU A 329 7.05 21.01 -11.74
CA LEU A 329 6.14 20.24 -12.58
C LEU A 329 6.52 20.41 -14.06
N TYR A 330 6.38 19.35 -14.80
CA TYR A 330 6.55 19.32 -16.26
C TYR A 330 5.25 18.90 -16.91
N SER A 331 4.99 19.40 -18.12
CA SER A 331 3.90 18.89 -18.95
C SER A 331 4.40 18.63 -20.37
N GLU A 332 3.94 17.53 -20.94
CA GLU A 332 4.17 17.13 -22.31
C GLU A 332 2.82 16.87 -22.99
N HIS A 333 2.75 17.10 -24.29
CA HIS A 333 1.58 16.71 -25.07
C HIS A 333 1.45 15.18 -25.06
N TYR A 334 0.22 14.67 -24.90
CA TYR A 334 -0.05 13.25 -24.90
C TYR A 334 -1.01 12.91 -26.06
N GLU A 335 -0.52 12.15 -27.02
CA GLU A 335 -1.27 11.69 -28.21
C GLU A 335 -2.12 10.46 -27.95
#